data_5cfc1554362780e8fc706480c2b3a585
#
_entry.id   5cfc1554362780e8fc706480c2b3a585
#
_cell.length_a   1.000
_cell.length_b   1.000
_cell.length_c   1.000
_cell.angle_alpha   90.00
_cell.angle_beta   90.00
_cell.angle_gamma   90.00
#
_symmetry.space_group_name_H-M   'P 1'
#
loop_
_entity.id
_entity.type
_entity.pdbx_description
1 polymer ?
#
loop_
_entity_poly.entity_id
_entity_poly.type
_entity_poly.pdbx_seq_one_letter_code
_entity_poly.pdbx_strand_id
1 'polypeptide(L)'
;MTKDIHFSYAKAVTAEAVAAYKEQVALAQDQLVHGTGKGNDFLGWMNLPADIRPQLADIQATADLLRRECEVIVCIGIGGSYLGAKAVIDALSSSFAWLENNKPAIVYAGQNIGEDYLYELQALLKNKKFGIISISKSGTTTEPALAFRLLKTQLEEQQGKEAAKQLIVCITDAKKGALRTLATQEGYKTFVIEDNIGGRFSVLSPVGLLPIACAGLDINALIDGAERMMQVCGIDTPFEENPAAQYAAARNSLYAEQGKKIEILVNYHPKLHNVSEWWKQLYGESEGKEGKGIFPASVDFTTDLHSMGQYIQDGERHLFETVISVEEPNHTVPFPHDEANLDGLNFLAGKRVDEVNKMAELGTMIAHIDGGVPNMKITLPTLNEYYLGELLYFFERACGISGYILGVNPFDQPGVEAYKKNMFALLDKPGYEAESAAIKARL
;
A
#
# COMPACT_ATOMS: atom_id res chain seq x y z
N MET A 1 -16.30 21.37 10.21
CA MET A 1 -15.09 21.01 9.48
C MET A 1 -14.74 19.59 9.88
N THR A 2 -14.51 18.70 8.92
CA THR A 2 -13.98 17.36 9.18
C THR A 2 -12.61 17.51 9.81
N LYS A 3 -12.32 16.73 10.84
CA LYS A 3 -11.01 16.69 11.51
C LYS A 3 -10.09 15.87 10.63
N ASP A 4 -8.96 16.43 10.20
CA ASP A 4 -7.96 15.69 9.42
C ASP A 4 -7.28 14.59 10.28
N ILE A 5 -6.54 13.66 9.67
CA ILE A 5 -5.70 12.73 10.42
C ILE A 5 -4.68 13.52 11.25
N HIS A 6 -4.35 12.98 12.42
CA HIS A 6 -3.44 13.66 13.36
C HIS A 6 -2.19 12.81 13.58
N PHE A 7 -1.02 13.45 13.46
CA PHE A 7 0.28 12.83 13.77
C PHE A 7 0.85 13.38 15.08
N SER A 8 1.44 12.51 15.90
CA SER A 8 2.13 12.85 17.14
C SER A 8 3.43 12.07 17.29
N TYR A 9 4.51 12.76 17.57
CA TYR A 9 5.83 12.21 17.90
C TYR A 9 6.22 12.37 19.36
N ALA A 10 5.35 12.94 20.18
CA ALA A 10 5.65 13.36 21.57
C ALA A 10 6.12 12.25 22.52
N LYS A 11 5.92 10.98 22.13
CA LYS A 11 6.36 9.79 22.88
C LYS A 11 7.56 9.08 22.23
N ALA A 12 8.16 9.68 21.21
CA ALA A 12 9.30 9.12 20.48
C ALA A 12 10.54 10.01 20.54
N VAL A 13 10.37 11.31 20.29
CA VAL A 13 11.47 12.29 20.22
C VAL A 13 11.03 13.62 20.81
N THR A 14 11.98 14.45 21.21
CA THR A 14 11.68 15.80 21.70
C THR A 14 11.36 16.75 20.56
N ALA A 15 10.64 17.84 20.86
CA ALA A 15 10.31 18.86 19.87
C ALA A 15 11.58 19.54 19.31
N GLU A 16 12.61 19.70 20.12
CA GLU A 16 13.89 20.27 19.72
C GLU A 16 14.61 19.36 18.70
N ALA A 17 14.61 18.04 18.92
CA ALA A 17 15.20 17.08 18.00
C ALA A 17 14.50 17.07 16.63
N VAL A 18 13.16 17.17 16.61
CA VAL A 18 12.39 17.31 15.37
C VAL A 18 12.64 18.66 14.70
N ALA A 19 12.67 19.75 15.46
CA ALA A 19 12.92 21.11 14.95
C ALA A 19 14.31 21.27 14.34
N ALA A 20 15.30 20.48 14.78
CA ALA A 20 16.66 20.47 14.21
C ALA A 20 16.68 20.06 12.72
N TYR A 21 15.64 19.36 12.24
CA TYR A 21 15.51 18.96 10.84
C TYR A 21 14.74 19.96 9.96
N LYS A 22 14.27 21.09 10.52
CA LYS A 22 13.41 22.05 9.81
C LYS A 22 14.02 22.56 8.50
N GLU A 23 15.31 22.89 8.49
CA GLU A 23 16.00 23.34 7.27
C GLU A 23 16.15 22.24 6.23
N GLN A 24 16.46 21.01 6.66
CA GLN A 24 16.57 19.85 5.77
C GLN A 24 15.22 19.48 5.16
N VAL A 25 14.15 19.55 5.95
CA VAL A 25 12.77 19.34 5.48
C VAL A 25 12.38 20.41 4.46
N ALA A 26 12.67 21.69 4.75
CA ALA A 26 12.37 22.79 3.82
C ALA A 26 13.09 22.59 2.48
N LEU A 27 14.36 22.21 2.50
CA LEU A 27 15.14 21.90 1.30
C LEU A 27 14.53 20.69 0.55
N ALA A 28 14.17 19.62 1.26
CA ALA A 28 13.57 18.43 0.67
C ALA A 28 12.22 18.74 0.02
N GLN A 29 11.39 19.57 0.66
CA GLN A 29 10.12 20.01 0.08
C GLN A 29 10.32 20.89 -1.16
N ASP A 30 11.29 21.80 -1.12
CA ASP A 30 11.66 22.62 -2.27
C ASP A 30 12.10 21.74 -3.46
N GLN A 31 12.96 20.75 -3.21
CA GLN A 31 13.40 19.80 -4.21
C GLN A 31 12.24 18.98 -4.82
N LEU A 32 11.25 18.57 -4.01
CA LEU A 32 10.07 17.87 -4.49
C LEU A 32 9.20 18.77 -5.37
N VAL A 33 8.90 19.98 -4.91
CA VAL A 33 7.96 20.88 -5.59
C VAL A 33 8.55 21.44 -6.89
N HIS A 34 9.83 21.80 -6.88
CA HIS A 34 10.50 22.38 -8.05
C HIS A 34 11.22 21.34 -8.93
N GLY A 35 11.17 20.05 -8.56
CA GLY A 35 11.76 18.98 -9.36
C GLY A 35 13.27 19.09 -9.50
N THR A 36 13.97 19.53 -8.47
CA THR A 36 15.44 19.72 -8.48
C THR A 36 16.21 18.59 -7.79
N GLY A 37 15.51 17.68 -7.13
CA GLY A 37 16.10 16.56 -6.42
C GLY A 37 16.36 15.33 -7.32
N LYS A 38 17.06 14.32 -6.76
CA LYS A 38 17.30 13.04 -7.43
C LYS A 38 15.96 12.35 -7.77
N GLY A 39 15.82 11.82 -8.99
CA GLY A 39 14.61 11.10 -9.41
C GLY A 39 13.43 12.01 -9.75
N ASN A 40 13.69 13.28 -10.04
CA ASN A 40 12.68 14.28 -10.42
C ASN A 40 11.81 13.91 -11.64
N ASP A 41 12.22 12.93 -12.44
CA ASP A 41 11.41 12.36 -13.53
C ASP A 41 10.17 11.59 -13.02
N PHE A 42 10.08 11.33 -11.72
CA PHE A 42 9.03 10.49 -11.09
C PHE A 42 8.19 11.25 -10.04
N LEU A 43 7.87 12.51 -10.29
CA LEU A 43 7.10 13.36 -9.38
C LEU A 43 5.62 13.53 -9.76
N GLY A 44 5.11 12.79 -10.76
CA GLY A 44 3.71 12.89 -11.21
C GLY A 44 2.68 12.53 -10.14
N TRP A 45 3.06 11.79 -9.11
CA TRP A 45 2.20 11.46 -7.97
C TRP A 45 1.85 12.68 -7.10
N MET A 46 2.67 13.72 -7.09
CA MET A 46 2.50 14.87 -6.20
C MET A 46 1.20 15.65 -6.41
N ASN A 47 0.78 15.83 -7.66
CA ASN A 47 -0.48 16.51 -8.01
C ASN A 47 -1.56 15.52 -8.45
N LEU A 48 -1.28 14.22 -8.39
CA LEU A 48 -2.17 13.17 -8.88
C LEU A 48 -3.60 13.26 -8.34
N PRO A 49 -3.86 13.60 -7.06
CA PRO A 49 -5.24 13.76 -6.56
C PRO A 49 -6.07 14.78 -7.35
N ALA A 50 -5.46 15.87 -7.80
CA ALA A 50 -6.11 16.87 -8.64
C ALA A 50 -6.17 16.43 -10.12
N ASP A 51 -5.07 15.89 -10.64
CA ASP A 51 -4.90 15.56 -12.05
C ASP A 51 -5.75 14.36 -12.50
N ILE A 52 -6.10 13.45 -11.58
CA ILE A 52 -6.90 12.25 -11.89
C ILE A 52 -8.41 12.54 -12.02
N ARG A 53 -8.90 13.65 -11.48
CA ARG A 53 -10.33 13.96 -11.42
C ARG A 53 -11.08 13.83 -12.75
N PRO A 54 -10.53 14.29 -13.91
CA PRO A 54 -11.21 14.12 -15.19
C PRO A 54 -11.43 12.66 -15.62
N GLN A 55 -10.66 11.72 -15.06
CA GLN A 55 -10.74 10.29 -15.40
C GLN A 55 -11.69 9.51 -14.49
N LEU A 56 -12.11 10.04 -13.33
CA LEU A 56 -12.90 9.30 -12.34
C LEU A 56 -14.22 8.76 -12.92
N ALA A 57 -14.90 9.54 -13.76
CA ALA A 57 -16.14 9.11 -14.38
C ALA A 57 -15.96 7.92 -15.34
N ASP A 58 -14.87 7.88 -16.12
CA ASP A 58 -14.57 6.75 -17.02
C ASP A 58 -14.11 5.51 -16.25
N ILE A 59 -13.34 5.70 -15.17
CA ILE A 59 -12.95 4.63 -14.26
C ILE A 59 -14.20 4.01 -13.62
N GLN A 60 -15.11 4.83 -13.10
CA GLN A 60 -16.36 4.37 -12.46
C GLN A 60 -17.24 3.63 -13.47
N ALA A 61 -17.45 4.18 -14.67
CA ALA A 61 -18.26 3.53 -15.70
C ALA A 61 -17.67 2.16 -16.12
N THR A 62 -16.35 2.06 -16.19
CA THR A 62 -15.64 0.80 -16.48
C THR A 62 -15.81 -0.20 -15.34
N ALA A 63 -15.69 0.26 -14.10
CA ALA A 63 -15.93 -0.57 -12.91
C ALA A 63 -17.39 -1.08 -12.86
N ASP A 64 -18.34 -0.22 -13.13
CA ASP A 64 -19.79 -0.59 -13.14
C ASP A 64 -20.11 -1.64 -14.20
N LEU A 65 -19.47 -1.57 -15.38
CA LEU A 65 -19.57 -2.61 -16.40
C LEU A 65 -19.06 -3.95 -15.85
N LEU A 66 -17.84 -3.99 -15.34
CA LEU A 66 -17.23 -5.22 -14.81
C LEU A 66 -18.04 -5.79 -13.63
N ARG A 67 -18.51 -4.93 -12.73
CA ARG A 67 -19.36 -5.34 -11.58
C ARG A 67 -20.68 -5.96 -12.01
N ARG A 68 -21.29 -5.46 -13.07
CA ARG A 68 -22.54 -5.98 -13.60
C ARG A 68 -22.36 -7.31 -14.30
N GLU A 69 -21.27 -7.46 -15.05
CA GLU A 69 -21.05 -8.62 -15.92
C GLU A 69 -20.31 -9.78 -15.25
N CYS A 70 -19.56 -9.54 -14.16
CA CYS A 70 -18.66 -10.52 -13.56
C CYS A 70 -19.10 -10.94 -12.16
N GLU A 71 -18.84 -12.18 -11.82
CA GLU A 71 -18.93 -12.71 -10.46
C GLU A 71 -17.59 -12.56 -9.72
N VAL A 72 -16.49 -12.57 -10.50
CA VAL A 72 -15.13 -12.43 -10.01
C VAL A 72 -14.36 -11.46 -10.91
N ILE A 73 -13.59 -10.57 -10.34
CA ILE A 73 -12.64 -9.72 -11.08
C ILE A 73 -11.24 -10.09 -10.62
N VAL A 74 -10.40 -10.50 -11.56
CA VAL A 74 -9.01 -10.85 -11.30
C VAL A 74 -8.12 -9.65 -11.60
N CYS A 75 -7.53 -9.07 -10.56
CA CYS A 75 -6.53 -8.01 -10.67
C CYS A 75 -5.15 -8.65 -10.82
N ILE A 76 -4.53 -8.47 -11.99
CA ILE A 76 -3.23 -9.05 -12.31
C ILE A 76 -2.16 -7.98 -12.22
N GLY A 77 -1.25 -8.11 -11.25
CA GLY A 77 -0.18 -7.16 -11.02
C GLY A 77 0.74 -7.62 -9.90
N ILE A 78 1.89 -6.94 -9.75
CA ILE A 78 2.86 -7.21 -8.68
C ILE A 78 3.36 -5.90 -8.08
N GLY A 79 3.75 -5.93 -6.81
CA GLY A 79 4.23 -4.76 -6.09
C GLY A 79 3.21 -3.63 -6.10
N GLY A 80 3.60 -2.43 -6.52
CA GLY A 80 2.71 -1.27 -6.60
C GLY A 80 1.51 -1.43 -7.54
N SER A 81 1.56 -2.40 -8.45
CA SER A 81 0.43 -2.69 -9.35
C SER A 81 -0.71 -3.45 -8.67
N TYR A 82 -0.57 -3.88 -7.40
CA TYR A 82 -1.65 -4.53 -6.66
C TYR A 82 -1.74 -4.12 -5.18
N LEU A 83 -0.60 -3.85 -4.52
CA LEU A 83 -0.56 -3.61 -3.07
C LEU A 83 -1.44 -2.42 -2.63
N GLY A 84 -1.39 -1.30 -3.35
CA GLY A 84 -2.18 -0.12 -3.01
C GLY A 84 -3.69 -0.38 -3.11
N ALA A 85 -4.14 -0.99 -4.20
CA ALA A 85 -5.54 -1.37 -4.37
C ALA A 85 -5.98 -2.36 -3.29
N LYS A 86 -5.17 -3.39 -3.03
CA LYS A 86 -5.44 -4.38 -1.99
C LYS A 86 -5.53 -3.76 -0.60
N ALA A 87 -4.63 -2.83 -0.28
CA ALA A 87 -4.65 -2.10 1.00
C ALA A 87 -5.98 -1.41 1.26
N VAL A 88 -6.50 -0.67 0.26
CA VAL A 88 -7.77 0.05 0.38
C VAL A 88 -8.96 -0.92 0.41
N ILE A 89 -8.98 -1.92 -0.48
CA ILE A 89 -10.07 -2.89 -0.57
C ILE A 89 -10.20 -3.70 0.73
N ASP A 90 -9.11 -4.23 1.25
CA ASP A 90 -9.14 -5.03 2.49
C ASP A 90 -9.48 -4.17 3.72
N ALA A 91 -9.02 -2.90 3.75
CA ALA A 91 -9.32 -2.00 4.85
C ALA A 91 -10.82 -1.62 4.93
N LEU A 92 -11.52 -1.55 3.81
CA LEU A 92 -12.89 -1.02 3.78
C LEU A 92 -13.95 -2.09 3.52
N SER A 93 -13.60 -3.18 2.87
CA SER A 93 -14.55 -4.28 2.61
C SER A 93 -14.86 -5.08 3.89
N SER A 94 -15.98 -5.81 3.89
CA SER A 94 -16.28 -6.79 4.96
C SER A 94 -15.14 -7.82 5.07
N SER A 95 -14.71 -8.12 6.30
CA SER A 95 -13.70 -9.17 6.52
C SER A 95 -14.17 -10.57 6.09
N PHE A 96 -15.47 -10.73 5.87
CA PHE A 96 -16.13 -11.97 5.45
C PHE A 96 -16.75 -11.86 4.06
N ALA A 97 -16.36 -10.85 3.26
CA ALA A 97 -16.90 -10.63 1.91
C ALA A 97 -16.83 -11.86 1.01
N TRP A 98 -15.86 -12.75 1.23
CA TRP A 98 -15.71 -14.01 0.50
C TRP A 98 -16.80 -15.07 0.82
N LEU A 99 -17.48 -14.95 1.97
CA LEU A 99 -18.66 -15.76 2.34
C LEU A 99 -19.98 -15.09 1.95
N GLU A 100 -19.97 -13.79 1.75
CA GLU A 100 -21.14 -13.03 1.36
C GLU A 100 -21.32 -13.14 -0.16
N ASN A 101 -22.56 -13.24 -0.63
CA ASN A 101 -22.82 -13.25 -2.07
C ASN A 101 -22.68 -11.85 -2.70
N ASN A 102 -21.84 -11.01 -2.13
CA ASN A 102 -21.52 -9.71 -2.68
C ASN A 102 -20.63 -9.86 -3.91
N LYS A 103 -21.15 -9.47 -5.06
CA LYS A 103 -20.48 -9.57 -6.35
C LYS A 103 -20.00 -8.20 -6.83
N PRO A 104 -18.88 -8.17 -7.53
CA PRO A 104 -17.92 -9.24 -7.78
C PRO A 104 -16.96 -9.46 -6.61
N ALA A 105 -16.45 -10.67 -6.45
CA ALA A 105 -15.28 -10.90 -5.61
C ALA A 105 -14.02 -10.38 -6.32
N ILE A 106 -13.19 -9.62 -5.60
CA ILE A 106 -11.90 -9.18 -6.13
C ILE A 106 -10.84 -10.17 -5.69
N VAL A 107 -10.15 -10.76 -6.67
CA VAL A 107 -9.03 -11.68 -6.44
C VAL A 107 -7.78 -11.21 -7.17
N TYR A 108 -6.62 -11.70 -6.77
CA TYR A 108 -5.34 -11.22 -7.29
C TYR A 108 -4.58 -12.37 -7.96
N ALA A 109 -3.82 -12.04 -9.00
CA ALA A 109 -2.91 -12.97 -9.68
C ALA A 109 -1.65 -12.23 -10.15
N GLY A 110 -0.57 -12.98 -10.40
CA GLY A 110 0.69 -12.38 -10.83
C GLY A 110 1.44 -11.61 -9.73
N GLN A 111 0.98 -11.69 -8.48
CA GLN A 111 1.71 -11.21 -7.31
C GLN A 111 2.67 -12.27 -6.78
N ASN A 112 2.58 -13.48 -7.28
CA ASN A 112 3.48 -14.61 -7.06
C ASN A 112 3.48 -15.54 -8.28
N ILE A 113 4.33 -16.57 -8.27
CA ILE A 113 4.43 -17.62 -9.29
C ILE A 113 4.23 -19.02 -8.68
N GLY A 114 3.46 -19.10 -7.60
CA GLY A 114 3.10 -20.37 -6.97
C GLY A 114 2.15 -21.18 -7.86
N GLU A 115 2.56 -22.39 -8.25
CA GLU A 115 1.80 -23.24 -9.17
C GLU A 115 0.47 -23.68 -8.56
N ASP A 116 0.46 -24.07 -7.28
CA ASP A 116 -0.76 -24.47 -6.56
C ASP A 116 -1.79 -23.32 -6.51
N TYR A 117 -1.33 -22.12 -6.20
CA TYR A 117 -2.20 -20.93 -6.18
C TYR A 117 -2.88 -20.68 -7.55
N LEU A 118 -2.09 -20.75 -8.61
CA LEU A 118 -2.61 -20.55 -9.98
C LEU A 118 -3.58 -21.67 -10.39
N TYR A 119 -3.27 -22.91 -10.04
CA TYR A 119 -4.14 -24.05 -10.29
C TYR A 119 -5.48 -23.89 -9.56
N GLU A 120 -5.46 -23.57 -8.28
CA GLU A 120 -6.67 -23.35 -7.47
C GLU A 120 -7.50 -22.18 -8.00
N LEU A 121 -6.84 -21.08 -8.40
CA LEU A 121 -7.52 -19.93 -9.01
C LEU A 121 -8.19 -20.30 -10.32
N GLN A 122 -7.50 -21.02 -11.22
CA GLN A 122 -8.08 -21.49 -12.47
C GLN A 122 -9.27 -22.44 -12.23
N ALA A 123 -9.17 -23.32 -11.24
CA ALA A 123 -10.25 -24.21 -10.85
C ALA A 123 -11.48 -23.45 -10.31
N LEU A 124 -11.26 -22.43 -9.47
CA LEU A 124 -12.31 -21.53 -8.97
C LEU A 124 -13.03 -20.83 -10.14
N LEU A 125 -12.27 -20.32 -11.11
CA LEU A 125 -12.79 -19.54 -12.22
C LEU A 125 -13.51 -20.38 -13.27
N LYS A 126 -13.31 -21.69 -13.29
CA LYS A 126 -13.87 -22.61 -14.31
C LYS A 126 -15.37 -22.48 -14.51
N ASN A 127 -16.12 -22.21 -13.43
CA ASN A 127 -17.56 -22.09 -13.44
C ASN A 127 -18.08 -20.71 -13.07
N LYS A 128 -17.21 -19.67 -13.21
CA LYS A 128 -17.54 -18.30 -12.85
C LYS A 128 -17.48 -17.40 -14.08
N LYS A 129 -18.38 -16.43 -14.16
CA LYS A 129 -18.17 -15.27 -15.02
C LYS A 129 -17.11 -14.39 -14.40
N PHE A 130 -15.97 -14.25 -15.04
CA PHE A 130 -14.91 -13.41 -14.51
C PHE A 130 -14.41 -12.39 -15.52
N GLY A 131 -13.85 -11.30 -15.00
CA GLY A 131 -13.16 -10.27 -15.77
C GLY A 131 -11.71 -10.14 -15.32
N ILE A 132 -10.89 -9.50 -16.13
CA ILE A 132 -9.46 -9.31 -15.89
C ILE A 132 -9.10 -7.80 -15.92
N ILE A 133 -8.41 -7.34 -14.89
CA ILE A 133 -7.71 -6.05 -14.90
C ILE A 133 -6.22 -6.37 -14.90
N SER A 134 -5.55 -6.22 -16.05
CA SER A 134 -4.13 -6.48 -16.20
C SER A 134 -3.34 -5.18 -16.05
N ILE A 135 -2.47 -5.12 -15.05
CA ILE A 135 -1.73 -3.91 -14.65
C ILE A 135 -0.23 -4.16 -14.79
N SER A 136 0.35 -3.61 -15.83
CA SER A 136 1.79 -3.69 -16.07
C SER A 136 2.24 -2.61 -17.06
N LYS A 137 3.22 -1.78 -16.66
CA LYS A 137 3.74 -0.72 -17.54
C LYS A 137 4.39 -1.30 -18.80
N SER A 138 5.29 -2.26 -18.65
CA SER A 138 6.00 -2.91 -19.76
C SER A 138 5.22 -4.05 -20.40
N GLY A 139 4.40 -4.75 -19.65
CA GLY A 139 3.76 -6.01 -20.05
C GLY A 139 4.72 -7.22 -20.11
N THR A 140 5.95 -7.06 -19.65
CA THR A 140 6.99 -8.11 -19.71
C THR A 140 7.50 -8.54 -18.33
N THR A 141 6.97 -7.97 -17.25
CA THR A 141 7.24 -8.48 -15.90
C THR A 141 6.73 -9.91 -15.82
N THR A 142 7.58 -10.82 -15.42
CA THR A 142 7.37 -12.29 -15.58
C THR A 142 6.08 -12.77 -14.91
N GLU A 143 5.89 -12.41 -13.65
CA GLU A 143 4.81 -12.89 -12.81
C GLU A 143 3.42 -12.48 -13.37
N PRO A 144 3.13 -11.19 -13.59
CA PRO A 144 1.84 -10.80 -14.17
C PRO A 144 1.67 -11.22 -15.64
N ALA A 145 2.76 -11.29 -16.42
CA ALA A 145 2.68 -11.74 -17.81
C ALA A 145 2.29 -13.23 -17.92
N LEU A 146 2.84 -14.07 -17.02
CA LEU A 146 2.50 -15.49 -16.91
C LEU A 146 1.02 -15.65 -16.52
N ALA A 147 0.61 -15.00 -15.44
CA ALA A 147 -0.78 -15.06 -14.97
C ALA A 147 -1.77 -14.55 -16.04
N PHE A 148 -1.46 -13.43 -16.69
CA PHE A 148 -2.32 -12.88 -17.73
C PHE A 148 -2.46 -13.82 -18.93
N ARG A 149 -1.39 -14.44 -19.38
CA ARG A 149 -1.44 -15.40 -20.50
C ARG A 149 -2.35 -16.58 -20.17
N LEU A 150 -2.22 -17.17 -18.98
CA LEU A 150 -3.04 -18.32 -18.56
C LEU A 150 -4.50 -17.94 -18.42
N LEU A 151 -4.80 -16.87 -17.71
CA LEU A 151 -6.17 -16.47 -17.39
C LEU A 151 -6.91 -15.86 -18.58
N LYS A 152 -6.22 -15.13 -19.47
CA LYS A 152 -6.77 -14.67 -20.74
C LYS A 152 -7.20 -15.85 -21.60
N THR A 153 -6.35 -16.87 -21.76
CA THR A 153 -6.67 -18.08 -22.53
C THR A 153 -7.92 -18.76 -21.95
N GLN A 154 -7.98 -18.96 -20.64
CA GLN A 154 -9.14 -19.54 -19.97
C GLN A 154 -10.41 -18.72 -20.17
N LEU A 155 -10.34 -17.40 -20.07
CA LEU A 155 -11.49 -16.51 -20.29
C LEU A 155 -12.03 -16.61 -21.73
N GLU A 156 -11.12 -16.60 -22.71
CA GLU A 156 -11.47 -16.74 -24.13
C GLU A 156 -12.07 -18.11 -24.46
N GLU A 157 -11.57 -19.18 -23.86
CA GLU A 157 -12.12 -20.53 -24.01
C GLU A 157 -13.54 -20.67 -23.42
N GLN A 158 -13.78 -20.01 -22.27
CA GLN A 158 -15.07 -20.09 -21.58
C GLN A 158 -16.16 -19.22 -22.22
N GLN A 159 -15.82 -18.04 -22.72
CA GLN A 159 -16.80 -17.03 -23.15
C GLN A 159 -16.71 -16.65 -24.62
N GLY A 160 -15.66 -17.11 -25.32
CA GLY A 160 -15.35 -16.67 -26.68
C GLY A 160 -14.64 -15.31 -26.71
N LYS A 161 -13.84 -15.10 -27.75
CA LYS A 161 -12.95 -13.92 -27.87
C LYS A 161 -13.69 -12.58 -27.76
N GLU A 162 -14.83 -12.43 -28.44
CA GLU A 162 -15.55 -11.16 -28.49
C GLU A 162 -16.19 -10.79 -27.15
N ALA A 163 -16.71 -11.76 -26.42
CA ALA A 163 -17.24 -11.52 -25.08
C ALA A 163 -16.10 -11.26 -24.07
N ALA A 164 -15.05 -12.07 -24.10
CA ALA A 164 -13.86 -11.90 -23.27
C ALA A 164 -13.22 -10.50 -23.42
N LYS A 165 -13.17 -9.98 -24.64
CA LYS A 165 -12.65 -8.64 -24.96
C LYS A 165 -13.31 -7.53 -24.14
N GLN A 166 -14.62 -7.63 -23.86
CA GLN A 166 -15.36 -6.63 -23.11
C GLN A 166 -15.06 -6.70 -21.58
N LEU A 167 -14.50 -7.81 -21.13
CA LEU A 167 -14.20 -8.10 -19.72
C LEU A 167 -12.71 -7.99 -19.38
N ILE A 168 -11.87 -7.59 -20.34
CA ILE A 168 -10.45 -7.36 -20.15
C ILE A 168 -10.17 -5.88 -20.21
N VAL A 169 -9.58 -5.36 -19.13
CA VAL A 169 -9.08 -3.98 -19.05
C VAL A 169 -7.58 -4.02 -18.81
N CYS A 170 -6.81 -3.25 -19.60
CA CYS A 170 -5.36 -3.15 -19.45
C CYS A 170 -4.98 -1.77 -18.94
N ILE A 171 -4.26 -1.72 -17.82
CA ILE A 171 -3.66 -0.50 -17.28
C ILE A 171 -2.15 -0.57 -17.56
N THR A 172 -1.68 0.26 -18.50
CA THR A 172 -0.35 0.09 -19.09
C THR A 172 0.21 1.41 -19.64
N ASP A 173 1.41 1.39 -20.19
CA ASP A 173 2.03 2.54 -20.85
C ASP A 173 1.13 3.13 -21.95
N ALA A 174 1.25 4.43 -22.18
CA ALA A 174 0.45 5.13 -23.19
C ALA A 174 0.77 4.71 -24.62
N LYS A 175 2.03 4.37 -24.93
CA LYS A 175 2.55 4.25 -26.31
C LYS A 175 3.32 2.95 -26.58
N LYS A 176 4.01 2.39 -25.60
CA LYS A 176 4.99 1.30 -25.75
C LYS A 176 4.74 0.13 -24.79
N GLY A 177 5.44 -0.97 -25.04
CA GLY A 177 5.37 -2.16 -24.21
C GLY A 177 4.46 -3.24 -24.79
N ALA A 178 4.72 -4.49 -24.36
CA ALA A 178 4.01 -5.67 -24.86
C ALA A 178 2.51 -5.63 -24.55
N LEU A 179 2.14 -5.18 -23.34
CA LEU A 179 0.72 -5.10 -22.96
C LEU A 179 -0.02 -4.01 -23.73
N ARG A 180 0.61 -2.85 -24.02
CA ARG A 180 0.04 -1.81 -24.88
C ARG A 180 -0.18 -2.32 -26.30
N THR A 181 0.81 -2.99 -26.87
CA THR A 181 0.71 -3.57 -28.23
C THR A 181 -0.44 -4.57 -28.29
N LEU A 182 -0.50 -5.50 -27.35
CA LEU A 182 -1.55 -6.50 -27.29
C LEU A 182 -2.94 -5.86 -27.10
N ALA A 183 -3.07 -4.93 -26.18
CA ALA A 183 -4.34 -4.25 -25.91
C ALA A 183 -4.86 -3.49 -27.13
N THR A 184 -3.95 -2.88 -27.92
CA THR A 184 -4.29 -2.18 -29.16
C THR A 184 -4.73 -3.18 -30.24
N GLN A 185 -4.02 -4.30 -30.41
CA GLN A 185 -4.33 -5.32 -31.42
C GLN A 185 -5.68 -6.01 -31.15
N GLU A 186 -5.94 -6.35 -29.89
CA GLU A 186 -7.18 -7.04 -29.49
C GLU A 186 -8.34 -6.06 -29.23
N GLY A 187 -8.04 -4.75 -29.11
CA GLY A 187 -9.03 -3.71 -28.85
C GLY A 187 -9.58 -3.72 -27.42
N TYR A 188 -8.75 -4.04 -26.44
CA TYR A 188 -9.14 -3.99 -25.03
C TYR A 188 -9.30 -2.54 -24.54
N LYS A 189 -10.21 -2.31 -23.57
CA LYS A 189 -10.26 -1.04 -22.84
C LYS A 189 -8.93 -0.81 -22.13
N THR A 190 -8.43 0.43 -22.18
CA THR A 190 -7.14 0.75 -21.56
C THR A 190 -7.23 2.00 -20.69
N PHE A 191 -6.43 2.02 -19.62
CA PHE A 191 -6.04 3.22 -18.88
C PHE A 191 -4.51 3.35 -18.92
N VAL A 192 -4.03 4.57 -18.71
CA VAL A 192 -2.60 4.87 -18.80
C VAL A 192 -1.94 4.83 -17.43
N ILE A 193 -0.75 4.22 -17.37
CA ILE A 193 0.21 4.44 -16.30
C ILE A 193 1.16 5.53 -16.80
N GLU A 194 1.11 6.69 -16.15
CA GLU A 194 1.95 7.81 -16.53
C GLU A 194 3.44 7.50 -16.33
N ASP A 195 4.28 8.00 -17.25
CA ASP A 195 5.72 7.70 -17.23
C ASP A 195 6.42 8.24 -15.97
N ASN A 196 5.93 9.34 -15.44
CA ASN A 196 6.45 10.04 -14.28
C ASN A 196 5.87 9.59 -12.94
N ILE A 197 5.17 8.43 -12.89
CA ILE A 197 4.64 7.85 -11.66
C ILE A 197 5.31 6.49 -11.42
N GLY A 198 6.00 6.36 -10.28
CA GLY A 198 6.57 5.10 -9.82
C GLY A 198 5.51 4.14 -9.30
N GLY A 199 5.74 2.81 -9.41
CA GLY A 199 4.75 1.80 -9.02
C GLY A 199 4.22 1.95 -7.60
N ARG A 200 5.08 2.19 -6.61
CA ARG A 200 4.71 2.32 -5.20
C ARG A 200 4.00 3.65 -4.84
N PHE A 201 3.98 4.61 -5.78
CA PHE A 201 3.28 5.90 -5.69
C PHE A 201 2.04 5.96 -6.61
N SER A 202 1.55 4.82 -7.09
CA SER A 202 0.51 4.80 -8.15
C SER A 202 -0.89 4.47 -7.65
N VAL A 203 -1.11 4.29 -6.35
CA VAL A 203 -2.42 3.87 -5.79
C VAL A 203 -3.55 4.83 -6.14
N LEU A 204 -3.29 6.12 -6.22
CA LEU A 204 -4.26 7.16 -6.57
C LEU A 204 -4.41 7.39 -8.09
N SER A 205 -3.77 6.57 -8.92
CA SER A 205 -3.93 6.51 -10.38
C SER A 205 -4.95 5.43 -10.76
N PRO A 206 -5.27 5.23 -12.06
CA PRO A 206 -6.10 4.11 -12.49
C PRO A 206 -5.64 2.73 -11.99
N VAL A 207 -4.34 2.59 -11.67
CA VAL A 207 -3.73 1.37 -11.12
C VAL A 207 -4.44 0.92 -9.83
N GLY A 208 -4.68 1.84 -8.90
CA GLY A 208 -5.43 1.55 -7.67
C GLY A 208 -6.93 1.79 -7.83
N LEU A 209 -7.32 2.90 -8.46
CA LEU A 209 -8.70 3.37 -8.48
C LEU A 209 -9.67 2.42 -9.20
N LEU A 210 -9.26 1.79 -10.31
CA LEU A 210 -10.16 0.88 -11.01
C LEU A 210 -10.48 -0.39 -10.19
N PRO A 211 -9.51 -1.13 -9.63
CA PRO A 211 -9.82 -2.23 -8.72
C PRO A 211 -10.65 -1.82 -7.50
N ILE A 212 -10.36 -0.64 -6.91
CA ILE A 212 -11.08 -0.10 -5.75
C ILE A 212 -12.54 0.18 -6.12
N ALA A 213 -12.80 0.84 -7.25
CA ALA A 213 -14.16 1.05 -7.75
C ALA A 213 -14.88 -0.28 -8.07
N CYS A 214 -14.17 -1.27 -8.61
CA CYS A 214 -14.70 -2.61 -8.83
C CYS A 214 -15.10 -3.32 -7.53
N ALA A 215 -14.44 -3.04 -6.41
CA ALA A 215 -14.86 -3.50 -5.09
C ALA A 215 -16.12 -2.79 -4.56
N GLY A 216 -16.56 -1.71 -5.22
CA GLY A 216 -17.74 -0.93 -4.83
C GLY A 216 -17.48 0.18 -3.85
N LEU A 217 -16.23 0.59 -3.70
CA LEU A 217 -15.80 1.65 -2.81
C LEU A 217 -15.82 3.01 -3.53
N ASP A 218 -16.01 4.07 -2.76
CA ASP A 218 -16.11 5.44 -3.29
C ASP A 218 -14.74 6.04 -3.60
N ILE A 219 -14.35 5.96 -4.88
CA ILE A 219 -13.09 6.54 -5.36
C ILE A 219 -13.08 8.08 -5.32
N ASN A 220 -14.25 8.74 -5.34
CA ASN A 220 -14.30 10.20 -5.22
C ASN A 220 -13.95 10.61 -3.79
N ALA A 221 -14.54 9.97 -2.79
CA ALA A 221 -14.22 10.23 -1.38
C ALA A 221 -12.74 9.94 -1.08
N LEU A 222 -12.16 8.86 -1.67
CA LEU A 222 -10.74 8.56 -1.53
C LEU A 222 -9.86 9.69 -2.09
N ILE A 223 -10.18 10.20 -3.28
CA ILE A 223 -9.44 11.29 -3.91
C ILE A 223 -9.66 12.61 -3.17
N ASP A 224 -10.86 12.86 -2.62
CA ASP A 224 -11.13 14.06 -1.80
C ASP A 224 -10.23 14.10 -0.57
N GLY A 225 -10.06 12.96 0.12
CA GLY A 225 -9.15 12.85 1.26
C GLY A 225 -7.69 13.05 0.86
N ALA A 226 -7.24 12.43 -0.23
CA ALA A 226 -5.89 12.60 -0.74
C ALA A 226 -5.59 14.06 -1.15
N GLU A 227 -6.53 14.73 -1.81
CA GLU A 227 -6.40 16.14 -2.20
C GLU A 227 -6.40 17.06 -0.97
N ARG A 228 -7.20 16.75 0.05
CA ARG A 228 -7.15 17.45 1.34
C ARG A 228 -5.76 17.34 1.96
N MET A 229 -5.20 16.16 2.03
CA MET A 229 -3.86 15.94 2.62
C MET A 229 -2.74 16.55 1.76
N MET A 230 -2.91 16.59 0.43
CA MET A 230 -2.02 17.31 -0.48
C MET A 230 -1.91 18.80 -0.11
N GLN A 231 -3.05 19.41 0.26
CA GLN A 231 -3.08 20.79 0.72
C GLN A 231 -2.44 20.96 2.10
N VAL A 232 -2.77 20.07 3.05
CA VAL A 232 -2.24 20.08 4.43
C VAL A 232 -0.72 19.89 4.45
N CYS A 233 -0.18 19.06 3.53
CA CYS A 233 1.26 18.81 3.41
C CYS A 233 1.96 19.69 2.36
N GLY A 234 1.29 20.78 1.92
CA GLY A 234 1.83 21.72 0.94
C GLY A 234 3.10 22.44 1.42
N ILE A 235 3.84 23.01 0.45
CA ILE A 235 5.10 23.74 0.75
C ILE A 235 4.86 25.01 1.59
N ASP A 236 3.69 25.63 1.43
CA ASP A 236 3.31 26.85 2.18
C ASP A 236 2.80 26.56 3.59
N THR A 237 2.57 25.29 3.93
CA THR A 237 2.15 24.91 5.28
C THR A 237 3.34 25.00 6.25
N PRO A 238 3.21 25.75 7.36
CA PRO A 238 4.26 25.83 8.37
C PRO A 238 4.69 24.43 8.84
N PHE A 239 5.99 24.27 9.12
CA PHE A 239 6.54 22.98 9.56
C PHE A 239 5.79 22.38 10.75
N GLU A 240 5.40 23.23 11.70
CA GLU A 240 4.68 22.84 12.92
C GLU A 240 3.24 22.37 12.67
N GLU A 241 2.70 22.65 11.49
CA GLU A 241 1.35 22.28 11.06
C GLU A 241 1.35 21.19 9.98
N ASN A 242 2.53 20.85 9.44
CA ASN A 242 2.68 19.88 8.36
C ASN A 242 3.02 18.48 8.92
N PRO A 243 2.07 17.56 8.98
CA PRO A 243 2.27 16.25 9.61
C PRO A 243 3.29 15.38 8.85
N ALA A 244 3.35 15.45 7.51
CA ALA A 244 4.30 14.69 6.72
C ALA A 244 5.74 15.18 6.92
N ALA A 245 5.92 16.49 7.05
CA ALA A 245 7.20 17.11 7.37
C ALA A 245 7.71 16.69 8.75
N GLN A 246 6.83 16.73 9.76
CA GLN A 246 7.17 16.32 11.13
C GLN A 246 7.48 14.83 11.22
N TYR A 247 6.71 13.97 10.53
CA TYR A 247 6.95 12.53 10.52
C TYR A 247 8.31 12.21 9.87
N ALA A 248 8.62 12.81 8.73
CA ALA A 248 9.92 12.65 8.08
C ALA A 248 11.08 13.11 8.97
N ALA A 249 10.94 14.25 9.66
CA ALA A 249 11.92 14.78 10.61
C ALA A 249 12.12 13.83 11.81
N ALA A 250 11.04 13.39 12.44
CA ALA A 250 11.09 12.50 13.61
C ALA A 250 11.77 11.15 13.26
N ARG A 251 11.43 10.54 12.12
CA ARG A 251 12.06 9.30 11.64
C ARG A 251 13.56 9.47 11.42
N ASN A 252 13.97 10.54 10.76
CA ASN A 252 15.38 10.79 10.49
C ASN A 252 16.17 11.12 11.78
N SER A 253 15.58 11.81 12.75
CA SER A 253 16.18 12.01 14.07
C SER A 253 16.36 10.67 14.82
N LEU A 254 15.35 9.81 14.84
CA LEU A 254 15.46 8.47 15.44
C LEU A 254 16.57 7.64 14.77
N TYR A 255 16.66 7.70 13.46
CA TYR A 255 17.66 6.95 12.70
C TYR A 255 19.08 7.46 12.92
N ALA A 256 19.31 8.78 12.77
CA ALA A 256 20.65 9.35 12.75
C ALA A 256 21.22 9.57 14.16
N GLU A 257 20.39 10.01 15.12
CA GLU A 257 20.83 10.42 16.45
C GLU A 257 20.68 9.30 17.49
N GLN A 258 19.63 8.48 17.37
CA GLN A 258 19.35 7.41 18.34
C GLN A 258 19.70 6.01 17.81
N GLY A 259 20.19 5.88 16.57
CA GLY A 259 20.59 4.61 15.98
C GLY A 259 19.43 3.63 15.74
N LYS A 260 18.18 4.12 15.68
CA LYS A 260 17.01 3.28 15.41
C LYS A 260 16.99 2.88 13.94
N LYS A 261 17.11 1.59 13.67
CA LYS A 261 17.26 1.04 12.31
C LYS A 261 16.01 0.35 11.79
N ILE A 262 15.05 0.07 12.65
CA ILE A 262 13.80 -0.62 12.30
C ILE A 262 12.64 0.24 12.75
N GLU A 263 11.72 0.54 11.83
CA GLU A 263 10.41 1.11 12.14
C GLU A 263 9.37 0.01 12.04
N ILE A 264 8.59 -0.15 13.10
CA ILE A 264 7.47 -1.09 13.15
C ILE A 264 6.18 -0.29 13.01
N LEU A 265 5.47 -0.44 11.89
CA LEU A 265 4.12 0.08 11.74
C LEU A 265 3.15 -0.85 12.47
N VAL A 266 2.48 -0.30 13.48
CA VAL A 266 1.59 -1.04 14.37
C VAL A 266 0.15 -0.67 14.08
N ASN A 267 -0.73 -1.64 13.97
CA ASN A 267 -2.17 -1.39 13.96
C ASN A 267 -2.90 -2.30 14.98
N TYR A 268 -4.02 -1.79 15.51
CA TYR A 268 -4.96 -2.51 16.37
C TYR A 268 -6.27 -2.82 15.64
N HIS A 269 -6.28 -2.59 14.33
CA HIS A 269 -7.40 -2.82 13.46
C HIS A 269 -6.98 -3.78 12.34
N PRO A 270 -7.33 -5.07 12.40
CA PRO A 270 -6.77 -6.09 11.50
C PRO A 270 -7.02 -5.83 10.00
N LYS A 271 -8.01 -4.98 9.68
CA LYS A 271 -8.25 -4.50 8.31
C LYS A 271 -7.10 -3.66 7.73
N LEU A 272 -6.24 -3.09 8.58
CA LEU A 272 -5.09 -2.28 8.15
C LEU A 272 -3.85 -3.09 7.81
N HIS A 273 -3.90 -4.42 7.92
CA HIS A 273 -2.77 -5.29 7.58
C HIS A 273 -2.16 -4.97 6.21
N ASN A 274 -2.97 -4.92 5.15
CA ASN A 274 -2.46 -4.63 3.81
C ASN A 274 -2.08 -3.16 3.58
N VAL A 275 -2.54 -2.22 4.40
CA VAL A 275 -1.99 -0.86 4.45
C VAL A 275 -0.53 -0.90 4.91
N SER A 276 -0.21 -1.72 5.92
CA SER A 276 1.16 -1.93 6.36
C SER A 276 2.02 -2.62 5.29
N GLU A 277 1.48 -3.57 4.52
CA GLU A 277 2.21 -4.22 3.41
C GLU A 277 2.53 -3.21 2.28
N TRP A 278 1.59 -2.35 1.91
CA TRP A 278 1.82 -1.26 0.96
C TRP A 278 2.86 -0.27 1.48
N TRP A 279 2.78 0.11 2.75
CA TRP A 279 3.72 1.01 3.41
C TRP A 279 5.15 0.43 3.45
N LYS A 280 5.31 -0.88 3.68
CA LYS A 280 6.60 -1.55 3.61
C LYS A 280 7.26 -1.43 2.23
N GLN A 281 6.49 -1.60 1.16
CA GLN A 281 7.02 -1.37 -0.20
C GLN A 281 7.38 0.10 -0.40
N LEU A 282 6.51 1.03 0.01
CA LEU A 282 6.73 2.47 -0.15
C LEU A 282 8.08 2.87 0.46
N TYR A 283 8.32 2.55 1.72
CA TYR A 283 9.54 2.94 2.42
C TYR A 283 10.75 2.05 2.09
N GLY A 284 10.57 0.75 1.98
CA GLY A 284 11.66 -0.19 1.70
C GLY A 284 12.34 0.10 0.36
N GLU A 285 11.57 0.29 -0.70
CA GLU A 285 12.12 0.62 -2.02
C GLU A 285 12.59 2.08 -2.12
N SER A 286 12.03 3.00 -1.35
CA SER A 286 12.41 4.42 -1.43
C SER A 286 13.66 4.76 -0.64
N GLU A 287 13.85 4.17 0.54
CA GLU A 287 14.93 4.53 1.45
C GLU A 287 16.07 3.50 1.55
N GLY A 288 15.79 2.22 1.33
CA GLY A 288 16.77 1.14 1.46
C GLY A 288 17.82 1.12 0.35
N LYS A 289 18.71 2.11 0.32
CA LYS A 289 19.69 2.33 -0.75
C LYS A 289 21.02 2.81 -0.21
N GLU A 290 22.10 2.58 -0.96
CA GLU A 290 23.45 3.08 -0.65
C GLU A 290 23.92 2.70 0.77
N GLY A 291 23.47 1.55 1.30
CA GLY A 291 23.75 1.11 2.67
C GLY A 291 23.04 1.92 3.78
N LYS A 292 22.02 2.68 3.42
CA LYS A 292 21.20 3.51 4.32
C LYS A 292 19.76 3.04 4.37
N GLY A 293 18.97 3.64 5.25
CA GLY A 293 17.54 3.48 5.36
C GLY A 293 17.09 2.77 6.63
N ILE A 294 15.85 3.05 7.01
CA ILE A 294 15.15 2.41 8.11
C ILE A 294 14.43 1.17 7.54
N PHE A 295 14.64 0.01 8.15
CA PHE A 295 13.96 -1.22 7.73
C PHE A 295 12.48 -1.16 8.13
N PRO A 296 11.54 -1.20 7.17
CA PRO A 296 10.12 -1.14 7.46
C PRO A 296 9.59 -2.53 7.84
N ALA A 297 9.12 -2.67 9.08
CA ALA A 297 8.42 -3.85 9.58
C ALA A 297 6.99 -3.51 9.97
N SER A 298 6.14 -4.50 10.23
CA SER A 298 4.79 -4.28 10.73
C SER A 298 4.33 -5.39 11.66
N VAL A 299 3.39 -5.05 12.55
CA VAL A 299 2.69 -6.00 13.43
C VAL A 299 1.21 -5.66 13.52
N ASP A 300 0.39 -6.69 13.69
CA ASP A 300 -1.05 -6.59 13.92
C ASP A 300 -1.35 -6.92 15.39
N PHE A 301 -1.49 -5.90 16.23
CA PHE A 301 -1.87 -6.10 17.63
C PHE A 301 -3.41 -6.26 17.76
N THR A 302 -3.90 -7.03 18.70
CA THR A 302 -3.22 -7.72 19.81
C THR A 302 -2.56 -9.06 19.43
N THR A 303 -2.85 -9.61 18.23
CA THR A 303 -2.34 -10.94 17.80
C THR A 303 -0.82 -11.04 17.97
N ASP A 304 -0.08 -10.07 17.46
CA ASP A 304 1.40 -10.11 17.50
C ASP A 304 2.00 -9.73 18.85
N LEU A 305 1.19 -9.31 19.84
CA LEU A 305 1.66 -9.26 21.23
C LEU A 305 1.99 -10.66 21.76
N HIS A 306 1.32 -11.69 21.22
CA HIS A 306 1.58 -13.10 21.54
C HIS A 306 2.67 -13.75 20.68
N SER A 307 3.40 -12.96 19.89
CA SER A 307 4.53 -13.41 19.05
C SER A 307 5.71 -12.44 19.14
N MET A 308 5.58 -11.24 18.60
CA MET A 308 6.62 -10.21 18.55
C MET A 308 6.69 -9.33 19.80
N GLY A 309 5.65 -9.33 20.64
CA GLY A 309 5.56 -8.48 21.82
C GLY A 309 6.75 -8.66 22.77
N GLN A 310 7.23 -9.89 22.98
CA GLN A 310 8.41 -10.17 23.81
C GLN A 310 9.67 -9.48 23.26
N TYR A 311 9.92 -9.56 21.94
CA TYR A 311 11.10 -8.94 21.36
C TYR A 311 11.01 -7.41 21.41
N ILE A 312 9.87 -6.85 21.11
CA ILE A 312 9.67 -5.40 21.14
C ILE A 312 9.87 -4.87 22.56
N GLN A 313 9.31 -5.56 23.58
CA GLN A 313 9.41 -5.15 24.98
C GLN A 313 10.81 -5.30 25.55
N ASP A 314 11.55 -6.38 25.24
CA ASP A 314 12.74 -6.78 25.99
C ASP A 314 13.92 -7.21 25.09
N GLY A 315 13.80 -7.06 23.75
CA GLY A 315 14.88 -7.33 22.80
C GLY A 315 15.84 -6.14 22.62
N GLU A 316 16.56 -6.09 21.51
CA GLU A 316 17.51 -5.01 21.21
C GLU A 316 16.81 -3.66 20.96
N ARG A 317 17.42 -2.57 21.43
CA ARG A 317 16.84 -1.20 21.39
C ARG A 317 17.09 -0.44 20.08
N HIS A 318 17.16 -1.11 18.93
CA HIS A 318 17.39 -0.48 17.62
C HIS A 318 16.11 -0.23 16.80
N LEU A 319 14.94 -0.45 17.41
CA LEU A 319 13.65 -0.27 16.77
C LEU A 319 12.82 0.86 17.43
N PHE A 320 11.80 1.32 16.74
CA PHE A 320 10.75 2.22 17.22
C PHE A 320 9.41 1.87 16.55
N GLU A 321 8.33 2.36 17.12
CA GLU A 321 6.98 2.09 16.64
C GLU A 321 6.31 3.34 16.08
N THR A 322 5.47 3.13 15.05
CA THR A 322 4.48 4.10 14.54
C THR A 322 3.12 3.42 14.58
N VAL A 323 2.28 3.84 15.52
CA VAL A 323 0.94 3.25 15.74
C VAL A 323 -0.10 3.96 14.89
N ILE A 324 -0.86 3.21 14.08
CA ILE A 324 -2.08 3.71 13.43
C ILE A 324 -3.27 3.39 14.34
N SER A 325 -3.91 4.43 14.85
CA SER A 325 -5.08 4.34 15.72
C SER A 325 -6.32 4.88 15.02
N VAL A 326 -7.45 4.19 15.14
CA VAL A 326 -8.76 4.63 14.63
C VAL A 326 -9.59 5.12 15.82
N GLU A 327 -9.99 6.41 15.87
CA GLU A 327 -10.71 6.99 17.01
C GLU A 327 -12.06 6.32 17.23
N GLU A 328 -12.88 6.23 16.18
CA GLU A 328 -14.21 5.64 16.24
C GLU A 328 -14.34 4.49 15.23
N PRO A 329 -14.65 3.28 15.69
CA PRO A 329 -14.92 2.15 14.81
C PRO A 329 -16.27 2.32 14.11
N ASN A 330 -16.43 1.71 12.93
CA ASN A 330 -17.67 1.78 12.14
C ASN A 330 -18.85 1.00 12.75
N HIS A 331 -18.58 0.12 13.72
CA HIS A 331 -19.59 -0.74 14.35
C HIS A 331 -19.40 -0.81 15.84
N THR A 332 -20.50 -1.05 16.56
CA THR A 332 -20.49 -1.17 18.02
C THR A 332 -20.84 -2.59 18.42
N VAL A 333 -19.99 -3.21 19.27
CA VAL A 333 -20.23 -4.53 19.86
C VAL A 333 -20.12 -4.39 21.37
N PRO A 334 -21.23 -4.44 22.11
CA PRO A 334 -21.21 -4.42 23.57
C PRO A 334 -20.81 -5.79 24.11
N PHE A 335 -20.04 -5.80 25.22
CA PHE A 335 -19.65 -7.02 25.89
C PHE A 335 -20.78 -7.47 26.83
N PRO A 336 -21.24 -8.75 26.75
CA PRO A 336 -22.37 -9.22 27.55
C PRO A 336 -21.96 -9.51 29.01
N HIS A 337 -22.92 -9.53 29.88
CA HIS A 337 -22.79 -10.07 31.25
C HIS A 337 -23.05 -11.59 31.23
N ASP A 338 -22.23 -12.37 31.93
CA ASP A 338 -22.45 -13.82 32.16
C ASP A 338 -22.66 -14.09 33.64
N GLU A 339 -23.78 -14.74 33.98
CA GLU A 339 -24.13 -15.04 35.39
C GLU A 339 -23.10 -15.94 36.09
N ALA A 340 -22.49 -16.88 35.36
CA ALA A 340 -21.48 -17.80 35.88
C ALA A 340 -20.11 -17.14 36.10
N ASN A 341 -19.78 -16.12 35.26
CA ASN A 341 -18.50 -15.39 35.29
C ASN A 341 -17.27 -16.29 35.46
N LEU A 342 -17.25 -17.45 34.78
CA LEU A 342 -16.16 -18.42 34.91
C LEU A 342 -14.85 -17.91 34.29
N ASP A 343 -14.93 -17.02 33.30
CA ASP A 343 -13.81 -16.35 32.65
C ASP A 343 -13.32 -15.11 33.43
N GLY A 344 -14.08 -14.68 34.47
CA GLY A 344 -13.76 -13.49 35.26
C GLY A 344 -13.94 -12.15 34.55
N LEU A 345 -14.63 -12.12 33.39
CA LEU A 345 -14.68 -10.95 32.50
C LEU A 345 -15.87 -10.01 32.73
N ASN A 346 -16.72 -10.25 33.75
CA ASN A 346 -17.88 -9.39 34.02
C ASN A 346 -17.54 -7.92 34.34
N PHE A 347 -16.29 -7.60 34.66
CA PHE A 347 -15.83 -6.21 34.81
C PHE A 347 -15.84 -5.44 33.46
N LEU A 348 -15.94 -6.14 32.34
CA LEU A 348 -16.08 -5.59 31.00
C LEU A 348 -17.56 -5.46 30.55
N ALA A 349 -18.50 -6.08 31.30
CA ALA A 349 -19.91 -6.09 30.92
C ALA A 349 -20.46 -4.66 30.69
N GLY A 350 -21.12 -4.47 29.57
CA GLY A 350 -21.65 -3.17 29.14
C GLY A 350 -20.64 -2.25 28.46
N LYS A 351 -19.34 -2.55 28.48
CA LYS A 351 -18.33 -1.82 27.69
C LYS A 351 -18.38 -2.27 26.23
N ARG A 352 -17.95 -1.40 25.34
CA ARG A 352 -17.71 -1.76 23.94
C ARG A 352 -16.42 -2.56 23.80
N VAL A 353 -16.36 -3.52 22.88
CA VAL A 353 -15.13 -4.25 22.57
C VAL A 353 -14.01 -3.28 22.15
N ASP A 354 -14.34 -2.20 21.45
CA ASP A 354 -13.39 -1.16 21.05
C ASP A 354 -12.76 -0.44 22.27
N GLU A 355 -13.51 -0.21 23.35
CA GLU A 355 -12.95 0.37 24.58
C GLU A 355 -11.85 -0.53 25.17
N VAL A 356 -12.02 -1.84 25.10
CA VAL A 356 -11.01 -2.81 25.55
C VAL A 356 -9.79 -2.76 24.61
N ASN A 357 -10.01 -2.69 23.31
CA ASN A 357 -8.94 -2.57 22.32
C ASN A 357 -8.12 -1.28 22.50
N LYS A 358 -8.79 -0.15 22.78
CA LYS A 358 -8.13 1.13 23.09
C LYS A 358 -7.28 1.06 24.38
N MET A 359 -7.75 0.33 25.40
CA MET A 359 -6.96 0.13 26.61
C MET A 359 -5.76 -0.79 26.35
N ALA A 360 -5.89 -1.79 25.45
CA ALA A 360 -4.76 -2.59 25.02
C ALA A 360 -3.73 -1.73 24.26
N GLU A 361 -4.17 -0.86 23.32
CA GLU A 361 -3.30 0.09 22.62
C GLU A 361 -2.53 0.98 23.60
N LEU A 362 -3.24 1.62 24.53
CA LEU A 362 -2.65 2.51 25.52
C LEU A 362 -1.70 1.78 26.46
N GLY A 363 -2.11 0.62 27.00
CA GLY A 363 -1.29 -0.16 27.93
C GLY A 363 -0.01 -0.67 27.28
N THR A 364 -0.08 -1.13 26.04
CA THR A 364 1.09 -1.57 25.24
C THR A 364 2.04 -0.39 24.99
N MET A 365 1.51 0.74 24.54
CA MET A 365 2.31 1.94 24.31
C MET A 365 3.09 2.36 25.56
N ILE A 366 2.42 2.40 26.71
CA ILE A 366 3.08 2.74 28.00
C ILE A 366 4.21 1.76 28.30
N ALA A 367 3.93 0.44 28.20
CA ALA A 367 4.91 -0.59 28.49
C ALA A 367 6.14 -0.52 27.57
N HIS A 368 5.91 -0.32 26.26
CA HIS A 368 7.00 -0.22 25.27
C HIS A 368 7.84 1.03 25.49
N ILE A 369 7.22 2.18 25.79
CA ILE A 369 7.93 3.44 26.13
C ILE A 369 8.79 3.24 27.37
N ASP A 370 8.24 2.66 28.43
CA ASP A 370 8.99 2.36 29.68
C ASP A 370 10.13 1.37 29.40
N GLY A 371 9.97 0.47 28.44
CA GLY A 371 11.01 -0.42 27.93
C GLY A 371 12.03 0.25 26.99
N GLY A 372 11.93 1.55 26.74
CA GLY A 372 12.87 2.30 25.87
C GLY A 372 12.60 2.18 24.35
N VAL A 373 11.38 1.85 23.96
CA VAL A 373 10.92 1.82 22.56
C VAL A 373 10.18 3.12 22.26
N PRO A 374 10.76 4.02 21.45
CA PRO A 374 10.09 5.26 21.02
C PRO A 374 8.80 4.94 20.27
N ASN A 375 7.75 5.74 20.51
CA ASN A 375 6.41 5.47 19.97
C ASN A 375 5.82 6.74 19.36
N MET A 376 5.59 6.70 18.04
CA MET A 376 4.85 7.72 17.29
C MET A 376 3.41 7.24 17.07
N LYS A 377 2.50 8.17 16.82
CA LYS A 377 1.09 7.85 16.62
C LYS A 377 0.48 8.64 15.46
N ILE A 378 -0.23 7.94 14.59
CA ILE A 378 -1.11 8.50 13.57
C ILE A 378 -2.54 8.13 13.96
N THR A 379 -3.41 9.13 14.09
CA THR A 379 -4.78 8.93 14.50
C THR A 379 -5.73 9.26 13.35
N LEU A 380 -6.54 8.29 12.94
CA LEU A 380 -7.63 8.46 11.98
C LEU A 380 -8.94 8.67 12.77
N PRO A 381 -9.78 9.65 12.42
CA PRO A 381 -11.09 9.83 13.07
C PRO A 381 -11.99 8.60 12.95
N THR A 382 -12.03 7.99 11.77
CA THR A 382 -12.69 6.71 11.50
C THR A 382 -12.06 6.05 10.28
N LEU A 383 -12.41 4.80 9.99
CA LEU A 383 -11.89 4.07 8.82
C LEU A 383 -12.91 4.15 7.68
N ASN A 384 -12.63 5.00 6.70
CA ASN A 384 -13.40 5.17 5.47
C ASN A 384 -12.48 5.58 4.32
N GLU A 385 -13.04 5.74 3.12
CA GLU A 385 -12.30 6.09 1.91
C GLU A 385 -11.57 7.43 2.06
N TYR A 386 -12.24 8.45 2.63
CA TYR A 386 -11.67 9.78 2.80
C TYR A 386 -10.39 9.75 3.64
N TYR A 387 -10.45 9.16 4.84
CA TYR A 387 -9.28 9.11 5.73
C TYR A 387 -8.19 8.16 5.25
N LEU A 388 -8.54 7.12 4.48
CA LEU A 388 -7.52 6.33 3.78
C LEU A 388 -6.85 7.15 2.67
N GLY A 389 -7.58 7.97 1.94
CA GLY A 389 -7.01 8.90 0.97
C GLY A 389 -6.01 9.86 1.62
N GLU A 390 -6.38 10.46 2.76
CA GLU A 390 -5.45 11.29 3.55
C GLU A 390 -4.19 10.50 3.97
N LEU A 391 -4.36 9.29 4.50
CA LEU A 391 -3.25 8.46 5.01
C LEU A 391 -2.28 8.06 3.89
N LEU A 392 -2.80 7.67 2.73
CA LEU A 392 -1.98 7.28 1.57
C LEU A 392 -1.12 8.46 1.12
N TYR A 393 -1.71 9.63 0.88
CA TYR A 393 -0.96 10.80 0.44
C TYR A 393 0.01 11.32 1.52
N PHE A 394 -0.38 11.26 2.80
CA PHE A 394 0.50 11.56 3.91
C PHE A 394 1.79 10.74 3.87
N PHE A 395 1.68 9.42 3.72
CA PHE A 395 2.86 8.55 3.66
C PHE A 395 3.68 8.76 2.39
N GLU A 396 3.06 8.95 1.23
CA GLU A 396 3.78 9.25 -0.01
C GLU A 396 4.58 10.55 0.13
N ARG A 397 3.98 11.61 0.64
CA ARG A 397 4.64 12.90 0.85
C ARG A 397 5.78 12.81 1.85
N ALA A 398 5.54 12.18 2.98
CA ALA A 398 6.55 11.98 4.02
C ALA A 398 7.73 11.12 3.53
N CYS A 399 7.45 10.09 2.73
CA CYS A 399 8.47 9.22 2.16
C CYS A 399 9.40 9.99 1.20
N GLY A 400 8.85 10.83 0.33
CA GLY A 400 9.65 11.67 -0.55
C GLY A 400 10.57 12.63 0.22
N ILE A 401 10.03 13.32 1.24
CA ILE A 401 10.80 14.21 2.11
C ILE A 401 11.90 13.43 2.84
N SER A 402 11.56 12.31 3.46
CA SER A 402 12.48 11.49 4.25
C SER A 402 13.64 10.92 3.42
N GLY A 403 13.36 10.44 2.21
CA GLY A 403 14.38 9.95 1.30
C GLY A 403 15.39 11.04 0.88
N TYR A 404 14.92 12.25 0.65
CA TYR A 404 15.83 13.38 0.38
C TYR A 404 16.67 13.79 1.59
N ILE A 405 16.12 13.76 2.81
CA ILE A 405 16.89 13.98 4.04
C ILE A 405 17.99 12.91 4.18
N LEU A 406 17.70 11.65 3.87
CA LEU A 406 18.70 10.56 3.83
C LEU A 406 19.74 10.74 2.71
N GLY A 407 19.49 11.61 1.74
CA GLY A 407 20.37 11.89 0.60
C GLY A 407 20.33 10.83 -0.50
N VAL A 408 19.31 9.97 -0.55
CA VAL A 408 19.09 8.95 -1.56
C VAL A 408 18.12 9.40 -2.64
N ASN A 409 18.03 8.67 -3.76
CA ASN A 409 16.92 8.85 -4.72
C ASN A 409 15.68 8.07 -4.23
N PRO A 410 14.57 8.73 -3.82
CA PRO A 410 13.40 8.03 -3.29
C PRO A 410 12.58 7.28 -4.36
N PHE A 411 12.84 7.50 -5.65
CA PHE A 411 11.91 7.12 -6.72
C PHE A 411 12.41 6.03 -7.66
N ASP A 412 13.69 5.62 -7.57
CA ASP A 412 14.23 4.44 -8.27
C ASP A 412 14.29 3.21 -7.36
N GLN A 413 14.69 2.05 -7.90
CA GLN A 413 14.86 0.79 -7.16
C GLN A 413 15.95 -0.10 -7.82
N PRO A 414 17.22 0.34 -7.85
CA PRO A 414 18.27 -0.38 -8.56
C PRO A 414 18.56 -1.78 -7.97
N GLY A 415 18.30 -1.98 -6.67
CA GLY A 415 18.58 -3.23 -5.96
C GLY A 415 17.80 -4.44 -6.47
N VAL A 416 16.64 -4.23 -7.10
CA VAL A 416 15.80 -5.35 -7.59
C VAL A 416 16.18 -5.85 -8.99
N GLU A 417 17.14 -5.23 -9.67
CA GLU A 417 17.51 -5.65 -11.02
C GLU A 417 18.41 -6.92 -11.03
N ALA A 418 19.21 -7.13 -9.97
CA ALA A 418 20.11 -8.26 -9.88
C ALA A 418 19.39 -9.61 -9.88
N TYR A 419 18.33 -9.77 -9.07
CA TYR A 419 17.60 -11.05 -9.03
C TYR A 419 16.87 -11.34 -10.35
N LYS A 420 16.33 -10.33 -11.00
CA LYS A 420 15.66 -10.49 -12.32
C LYS A 420 16.62 -11.00 -13.37
N LYS A 421 17.84 -10.40 -13.43
CA LYS A 421 18.89 -10.83 -14.33
C LYS A 421 19.28 -12.30 -14.08
N ASN A 422 19.47 -12.67 -12.81
CA ASN A 422 19.79 -14.04 -12.43
C ASN A 422 18.66 -15.02 -12.79
N MET A 423 17.40 -14.67 -12.54
CA MET A 423 16.24 -15.50 -12.90
C MET A 423 16.18 -15.72 -14.42
N PHE A 424 16.36 -14.67 -15.23
CA PHE A 424 16.36 -14.81 -16.68
C PHE A 424 17.52 -15.67 -17.19
N ALA A 425 18.70 -15.56 -16.60
CA ALA A 425 19.85 -16.39 -16.90
C ALA A 425 19.59 -17.87 -16.55
N LEU A 426 19.01 -18.16 -15.38
CA LEU A 426 18.66 -19.51 -14.95
C LEU A 426 17.54 -20.16 -15.78
N LEU A 427 16.65 -19.36 -16.35
CA LEU A 427 15.59 -19.81 -17.26
C LEU A 427 16.05 -19.92 -18.73
N ASP A 428 17.35 -19.76 -19.00
CA ASP A 428 17.91 -19.77 -20.35
C ASP A 428 17.19 -18.82 -21.32
N LYS A 429 16.81 -17.63 -20.82
CA LYS A 429 16.12 -16.64 -21.65
C LYS A 429 17.03 -16.20 -22.82
N PRO A 430 16.54 -16.16 -24.07
CA PRO A 430 17.30 -15.67 -25.20
C PRO A 430 17.93 -14.29 -24.95
N GLY A 431 19.23 -14.16 -25.27
CA GLY A 431 20.04 -12.96 -24.99
C GLY A 431 20.71 -12.94 -23.62
N TYR A 432 20.63 -14.03 -22.84
CA TYR A 432 21.27 -14.19 -21.52
C TYR A 432 22.25 -15.39 -21.48
N GLU A 433 22.78 -15.84 -22.63
CA GLU A 433 23.59 -17.05 -22.76
C GLU A 433 24.87 -16.98 -21.93
N ALA A 434 25.54 -15.82 -21.93
CA ALA A 434 26.77 -15.62 -21.17
C ALA A 434 26.53 -15.62 -19.66
N GLU A 435 25.47 -14.92 -19.23
CA GLU A 435 25.04 -14.89 -17.83
C GLU A 435 24.58 -16.27 -17.35
N SER A 436 23.87 -17.04 -18.21
CA SER A 436 23.42 -18.40 -17.91
C SER A 436 24.64 -19.32 -17.66
N ALA A 437 25.64 -19.29 -18.53
CA ALA A 437 26.85 -20.04 -18.33
C ALA A 437 27.61 -19.66 -17.03
N ALA A 438 27.72 -18.36 -16.78
CA ALA A 438 28.40 -17.83 -15.59
C ALA A 438 27.69 -18.20 -14.28
N ILE A 439 26.35 -18.15 -14.24
CA ILE A 439 25.59 -18.44 -13.02
C ILE A 439 25.53 -19.96 -12.74
N LYS A 440 25.35 -20.77 -13.79
CA LYS A 440 25.37 -22.26 -13.66
C LYS A 440 26.72 -22.81 -13.18
N ALA A 441 27.80 -22.12 -13.49
CA ALA A 441 29.14 -22.49 -12.99
C ALA A 441 29.33 -22.22 -11.48
N ARG A 442 28.38 -21.50 -10.83
CA ARG A 442 28.41 -21.18 -9.38
C ARG A 442 27.53 -22.11 -8.56
N LEU A 443 26.64 -22.90 -9.18
CA LEU A 443 25.76 -23.89 -8.55
C LEU A 443 26.45 -25.27 -8.47
#